data_f7943020db13f99d8ca462d1434a0425
#
_entry.id   f7943020db13f99d8ca462d1434a0425
#
_cell.length_a   1.000
_cell.length_b   1.000
_cell.length_c   1.000
_cell.angle_alpha   90.00
_cell.angle_beta   90.00
_cell.angle_gamma   90.00
#
_symmetry.space_group_name_H-M   'P 1'
#
loop_
_entity.id
_entity.type
_entity.pdbx_description
1 polymer ?
#
loop_
_entity_poly.entity_id
_entity_poly.type
_entity_poly.pdbx_seq_one_letter_code
_entity_poly.pdbx_strand_id
1 'polypeptide(L)'
;FRASAGAKGHGRVAILAEYDALPEIGHACGHNLIAAAGVGAFLAAARVAEIAGGEVVLLGTPAEEGGGGKVRLLEGGYFDAFDAAMMFHPFDRDLLAHPALAANWVSIAFHGKPSHAAAAPQDGHSALTACMDTFRLIDGQRVHFKDGVRVHGYITNGGQAVNIIPEHASAELSVRARDTKELARVMGIVDRCARAAAMASAVDVTIKVREGYKEMVNNMTLARRAGAAIDDAHHARELL
;
A
#
# COMPACT_ATOMS: atom_id res chain seq x y z
N PHE A 1 -7.39 -18.50 -8.50
CA PHE A 1 -7.10 -19.84 -9.01
C PHE A 1 -5.90 -20.45 -8.29
N ARG A 2 -5.79 -21.79 -8.38
CA ARG A 2 -4.67 -22.55 -7.80
C ARG A 2 -4.36 -23.76 -8.69
N ALA A 3 -3.09 -24.04 -8.87
CA ALA A 3 -2.60 -25.27 -9.46
C ALA A 3 -1.46 -25.84 -8.60
N SER A 4 -1.24 -27.16 -8.59
CA SER A 4 -0.14 -27.77 -7.84
C SER A 4 0.46 -28.93 -8.61
N ALA A 5 1.75 -29.18 -8.41
CA ALA A 5 2.49 -30.29 -8.97
C ALA A 5 3.56 -30.79 -7.98
N GLY A 6 3.95 -32.08 -8.10
CA GLY A 6 4.89 -32.73 -7.21
C GLY A 6 4.22 -33.42 -6.04
N ALA A 7 5.01 -33.96 -5.11
CA ALA A 7 4.55 -34.76 -3.99
C ALA A 7 4.56 -33.96 -2.68
N LYS A 8 3.57 -34.16 -1.83
CA LYS A 8 3.56 -33.65 -0.46
C LYS A 8 4.64 -34.40 0.34
N GLY A 9 5.58 -33.67 0.94
CA GLY A 9 6.54 -34.35 1.83
C GLY A 9 7.75 -33.52 2.27
N HIS A 10 8.48 -32.88 1.38
CA HIS A 10 9.79 -32.28 1.69
C HIS A 10 9.83 -30.74 1.55
N GLY A 11 8.69 -30.12 1.41
CA GLY A 11 8.56 -28.66 1.31
C GLY A 11 7.52 -28.29 0.28
N ARG A 12 6.87 -27.15 0.53
CA ARG A 12 5.83 -26.59 -0.32
C ARG A 12 6.14 -25.14 -0.63
N VAL A 13 6.36 -24.82 -1.90
CA VAL A 13 6.67 -23.47 -2.35
C VAL A 13 5.52 -22.91 -3.17
N ALA A 14 5.06 -21.70 -2.84
CA ALA A 14 4.09 -20.97 -3.63
C ALA A 14 4.78 -20.04 -4.63
N ILE A 15 4.33 -20.05 -5.87
CA ILE A 15 4.59 -19.02 -6.88
C ILE A 15 3.33 -18.17 -6.96
N LEU A 16 3.45 -16.89 -6.65
CA LEU A 16 2.33 -15.97 -6.67
C LEU A 16 2.20 -15.31 -8.05
N ALA A 17 0.97 -15.14 -8.51
CA ALA A 17 0.67 -14.52 -9.78
C ALA A 17 -0.45 -13.48 -9.60
N GLU A 18 -0.09 -12.21 -9.63
CA GLU A 18 -1.03 -11.10 -9.77
C GLU A 18 -1.51 -11.01 -11.20
N TYR A 19 -2.78 -10.62 -11.42
CA TYR A 19 -3.37 -10.55 -12.75
C TYR A 19 -4.48 -9.50 -12.90
N ASP A 20 -4.71 -8.69 -11.88
CA ASP A 20 -5.62 -7.56 -11.94
C ASP A 20 -5.00 -6.36 -12.67
N ALA A 21 -5.84 -5.41 -13.04
CA ALA A 21 -5.45 -4.21 -13.78
C ALA A 21 -5.98 -2.97 -13.06
N LEU A 22 -5.28 -1.85 -13.26
CA LEU A 22 -5.73 -0.54 -12.79
C LEU A 22 -6.95 -0.09 -13.62
N PRO A 23 -7.94 0.56 -12.99
CA PRO A 23 -9.04 1.17 -13.72
C PRO A 23 -8.53 2.13 -14.79
N GLU A 24 -9.15 2.12 -15.97
CA GLU A 24 -8.89 3.02 -17.11
C GLU A 24 -7.53 2.87 -17.78
N ILE A 25 -6.44 2.65 -17.04
CA ILE A 25 -5.07 2.57 -17.57
C ILE A 25 -4.55 1.15 -17.78
N GLY A 26 -5.34 0.13 -17.42
CA GLY A 26 -5.02 -1.27 -17.67
C GLY A 26 -3.81 -1.77 -16.87
N HIS A 27 -2.96 -2.60 -17.49
CA HIS A 27 -1.81 -3.23 -16.84
C HIS A 27 -0.58 -2.31 -16.72
N ALA A 28 -0.74 -1.07 -16.31
CA ALA A 28 0.37 -0.14 -16.15
C ALA A 28 1.36 -0.56 -15.05
N CYS A 29 0.93 -1.36 -14.06
CA CYS A 29 1.79 -1.97 -13.05
C CYS A 29 2.47 -3.27 -13.51
N GLY A 30 2.06 -3.83 -14.67
CA GLY A 30 2.68 -5.02 -15.26
C GLY A 30 2.20 -6.36 -14.69
N HIS A 31 1.01 -6.43 -14.10
CA HIS A 31 0.46 -7.67 -13.54
C HIS A 31 0.24 -8.77 -14.60
N ASN A 32 0.03 -8.39 -15.87
CA ASN A 32 0.02 -9.34 -16.99
C ASN A 32 1.38 -10.06 -17.16
N LEU A 33 2.50 -9.36 -16.92
CA LEU A 33 3.84 -9.95 -16.94
C LEU A 33 4.06 -10.84 -15.71
N ILE A 34 3.57 -10.43 -14.54
CA ILE A 34 3.62 -11.24 -13.31
C ILE A 34 2.86 -12.54 -13.52
N ALA A 35 1.64 -12.47 -14.08
CA ALA A 35 0.85 -13.66 -14.39
C ALA A 35 1.57 -14.60 -15.35
N ALA A 36 2.11 -14.08 -16.45
CA ALA A 36 2.81 -14.86 -17.45
C ALA A 36 4.09 -15.52 -16.88
N ALA A 37 4.91 -14.74 -16.16
CA ALA A 37 6.12 -15.23 -15.51
C ALA A 37 5.81 -16.27 -14.43
N GLY A 38 4.78 -16.05 -13.60
CA GLY A 38 4.34 -16.98 -12.57
C GLY A 38 3.88 -18.31 -13.13
N VAL A 39 3.08 -18.31 -14.21
CA VAL A 39 2.64 -19.53 -14.92
C VAL A 39 3.83 -20.23 -15.54
N GLY A 40 4.72 -19.52 -16.23
CA GLY A 40 5.92 -20.09 -16.84
C GLY A 40 6.84 -20.76 -15.81
N ALA A 41 7.09 -20.06 -14.70
CA ALA A 41 7.90 -20.60 -13.60
C ALA A 41 7.26 -21.84 -12.96
N PHE A 42 5.94 -21.85 -12.77
CA PHE A 42 5.21 -23.01 -12.28
C PHE A 42 5.34 -24.20 -13.22
N LEU A 43 5.14 -24.02 -14.53
CA LEU A 43 5.24 -25.08 -15.53
C LEU A 43 6.65 -25.69 -15.60
N ALA A 44 7.68 -24.84 -15.47
CA ALA A 44 9.07 -25.31 -15.41
C ALA A 44 9.36 -26.08 -14.12
N ALA A 45 8.97 -25.53 -12.97
CA ALA A 45 9.16 -26.17 -11.67
C ALA A 45 8.38 -27.48 -11.53
N ALA A 46 7.17 -27.57 -12.10
CA ALA A 46 6.34 -28.78 -12.09
C ALA A 46 7.04 -29.98 -12.73
N ARG A 47 7.91 -29.77 -13.72
CA ARG A 47 8.66 -30.84 -14.38
C ARG A 47 9.73 -31.49 -13.50
N VAL A 48 10.21 -30.77 -12.49
CA VAL A 48 11.28 -31.22 -11.60
C VAL A 48 10.80 -31.42 -10.17
N ALA A 49 9.58 -31.05 -9.85
CA ALA A 49 9.05 -31.09 -8.48
C ALA A 49 9.08 -32.48 -7.84
N GLU A 50 8.75 -33.55 -8.61
CA GLU A 50 8.81 -34.93 -8.12
C GLU A 50 10.24 -35.38 -7.84
N ILE A 51 11.20 -34.99 -8.70
CA ILE A 51 12.62 -35.30 -8.54
C ILE A 51 13.19 -34.53 -7.33
N ALA A 52 12.76 -33.30 -7.14
CA ALA A 52 13.17 -32.47 -5.99
C ALA A 52 12.50 -32.92 -4.68
N GLY A 53 11.48 -33.79 -4.74
CA GLY A 53 10.78 -34.30 -3.56
C GLY A 53 9.87 -33.28 -2.86
N GLY A 54 9.46 -32.20 -3.54
CA GLY A 54 8.61 -31.15 -3.01
C GLY A 54 7.33 -30.89 -3.80
N GLU A 55 6.49 -30.00 -3.30
CA GLU A 55 5.30 -29.51 -3.99
C GLU A 55 5.48 -28.04 -4.41
N VAL A 56 5.27 -27.74 -5.69
CA VAL A 56 5.15 -26.36 -6.18
C VAL A 56 3.68 -26.03 -6.39
N VAL A 57 3.26 -24.85 -5.96
CA VAL A 57 1.88 -24.37 -6.07
C VAL A 57 1.88 -23.02 -6.75
N LEU A 58 1.13 -22.91 -7.84
CA LEU A 58 0.79 -21.61 -8.43
C LEU A 58 -0.45 -21.08 -7.72
N LEU A 59 -0.35 -19.89 -7.16
CA LEU A 59 -1.46 -19.20 -6.49
C LEU A 59 -1.74 -17.87 -7.19
N GLY A 60 -2.90 -17.78 -7.85
CA GLY A 60 -3.38 -16.53 -8.41
C GLY A 60 -3.90 -15.59 -7.32
N THR A 61 -3.36 -14.38 -7.29
CA THR A 61 -3.64 -13.38 -6.25
C THR A 61 -4.27 -12.14 -6.88
N PRO A 62 -5.62 -12.10 -6.99
CA PRO A 62 -6.35 -10.97 -7.58
C PRO A 62 -6.43 -9.77 -6.66
N ALA A 63 -6.84 -8.63 -7.22
CA ALA A 63 -7.22 -7.40 -6.50
C ALA A 63 -6.09 -6.82 -5.62
N GLU A 64 -4.87 -6.78 -6.15
CA GLU A 64 -3.76 -6.07 -5.50
C GLU A 64 -4.03 -4.57 -5.53
N GLU A 65 -4.44 -4.04 -6.70
CA GLU A 65 -4.69 -2.62 -6.97
C GLU A 65 -5.91 -2.09 -6.19
N GLY A 66 -5.71 -1.80 -4.92
CA GLY A 66 -6.73 -1.22 -4.03
C GLY A 66 -7.68 -2.19 -3.35
N GLY A 67 -7.68 -3.48 -3.70
CA GLY A 67 -8.58 -4.49 -3.12
C GLY A 67 -8.01 -5.26 -1.93
N GLY A 68 -6.70 -5.23 -1.71
CA GLY A 68 -6.04 -5.98 -0.65
C GLY A 68 -6.21 -7.49 -0.76
N GLY A 69 -6.26 -8.04 -1.99
CA GLY A 69 -6.61 -9.44 -2.23
C GLY A 69 -5.73 -10.43 -1.47
N LYS A 70 -4.40 -10.17 -1.38
CA LYS A 70 -3.49 -11.03 -0.61
C LYS A 70 -3.77 -11.01 0.90
N VAL A 71 -4.25 -9.88 1.45
CA VAL A 71 -4.65 -9.80 2.86
C VAL A 71 -5.82 -10.77 3.12
N ARG A 72 -6.82 -10.75 2.25
CA ARG A 72 -7.97 -11.68 2.35
C ARG A 72 -7.56 -13.15 2.20
N LEU A 73 -6.60 -13.44 1.31
CA LEU A 73 -6.05 -14.79 1.18
C LEU A 73 -5.29 -15.21 2.44
N LEU A 74 -4.54 -14.29 3.06
CA LEU A 74 -3.82 -14.53 4.30
C LEU A 74 -4.81 -14.80 5.45
N GLU A 75 -5.81 -13.96 5.63
CA GLU A 75 -6.87 -14.14 6.63
C GLU A 75 -7.67 -15.44 6.43
N GLY A 76 -7.82 -15.88 5.19
CA GLY A 76 -8.44 -17.15 4.82
C GLY A 76 -7.53 -18.38 4.98
N GLY A 77 -6.30 -18.22 5.50
CA GLY A 77 -5.36 -19.33 5.75
C GLY A 77 -4.73 -19.94 4.48
N TYR A 78 -4.84 -19.27 3.32
CA TYR A 78 -4.32 -19.81 2.07
C TYR A 78 -2.80 -19.92 2.03
N PHE A 79 -2.09 -19.19 2.90
CA PHE A 79 -0.63 -19.20 2.98
C PHE A 79 -0.07 -20.13 4.07
N ASP A 80 -0.90 -20.61 5.00
CA ASP A 80 -0.44 -21.34 6.20
C ASP A 80 0.28 -22.68 5.87
N ALA A 81 0.02 -23.22 4.70
CA ALA A 81 0.58 -24.50 4.28
C ALA A 81 1.87 -24.38 3.46
N PHE A 82 2.41 -23.18 3.27
CA PHE A 82 3.62 -22.96 2.48
C PHE A 82 4.85 -22.71 3.36
N ASP A 83 5.97 -23.35 3.01
CA ASP A 83 7.27 -23.11 3.63
C ASP A 83 7.93 -21.84 3.07
N ALA A 84 7.61 -21.48 1.81
CA ALA A 84 8.08 -20.29 1.14
C ALA A 84 7.09 -19.82 0.07
N ALA A 85 7.11 -18.52 -0.21
CA ALA A 85 6.40 -17.92 -1.32
C ALA A 85 7.32 -16.97 -2.10
N MET A 86 7.20 -16.97 -3.42
CA MET A 86 8.00 -16.17 -4.32
C MET A 86 7.10 -15.51 -5.36
N MET A 87 7.50 -14.30 -5.79
CA MET A 87 6.84 -13.56 -6.87
C MET A 87 7.88 -12.80 -7.67
N PHE A 88 7.73 -12.78 -8.98
CA PHE A 88 8.39 -11.84 -9.86
C PHE A 88 7.52 -10.58 -9.97
N HIS A 89 8.12 -9.40 -9.90
CA HIS A 89 7.44 -8.15 -10.14
C HIS A 89 8.29 -7.27 -11.07
N PRO A 90 7.77 -6.79 -12.21
CA PRO A 90 8.51 -5.92 -13.13
C PRO A 90 8.86 -4.60 -12.45
N PHE A 91 10.03 -4.07 -12.78
CA PHE A 91 10.53 -2.78 -12.30
C PHE A 91 11.43 -2.13 -13.36
N ASP A 92 11.95 -0.92 -13.10
CA ASP A 92 12.82 -0.16 -14.03
C ASP A 92 14.27 -0.68 -14.05
N ARG A 93 14.60 -1.65 -13.21
CA ARG A 93 15.92 -2.27 -13.06
C ARG A 93 15.80 -3.60 -12.33
N ASP A 94 16.87 -4.39 -12.39
CA ASP A 94 16.95 -5.67 -11.69
C ASP A 94 17.17 -5.45 -10.19
N LEU A 95 16.26 -5.96 -9.37
CA LEU A 95 16.30 -5.90 -7.91
C LEU A 95 16.00 -7.27 -7.34
N LEU A 96 16.85 -7.77 -6.44
CA LEU A 96 16.59 -9.02 -5.72
C LEU A 96 15.47 -8.87 -4.69
N ALA A 97 15.32 -7.68 -4.15
CA ALA A 97 14.29 -7.36 -3.17
C ALA A 97 14.00 -5.85 -3.20
N HIS A 98 12.75 -5.50 -3.22
CA HIS A 98 12.30 -4.11 -3.13
C HIS A 98 11.61 -3.87 -1.78
N PRO A 99 12.06 -2.88 -0.98
CA PRO A 99 11.36 -2.52 0.25
C PRO A 99 10.05 -1.80 -0.09
N ALA A 100 8.92 -2.32 0.38
CA ALA A 100 7.65 -1.61 0.35
C ALA A 100 7.39 -0.96 1.71
N LEU A 101 6.92 0.30 1.69
CA LEU A 101 6.59 1.05 2.89
C LEU A 101 5.23 0.59 3.44
N ALA A 102 5.11 0.59 4.77
CA ALA A 102 3.81 0.52 5.41
C ALA A 102 3.00 1.77 5.07
N ALA A 103 1.69 1.63 4.85
CA ALA A 103 0.82 2.71 4.39
C ALA A 103 -0.57 2.65 5.02
N ASN A 104 -1.12 3.81 5.38
CA ASN A 104 -2.52 4.01 5.74
C ASN A 104 -3.09 5.24 5.02
N TRP A 105 -4.41 5.26 4.85
CA TRP A 105 -5.15 6.41 4.33
C TRP A 105 -6.01 7.00 5.42
N VAL A 106 -6.13 8.33 5.41
CA VAL A 106 -6.88 9.08 6.42
C VAL A 106 -7.83 10.03 5.72
N SER A 107 -9.12 9.87 6.00
CA SER A 107 -10.16 10.82 5.62
C SER A 107 -10.46 11.70 6.83
N ILE A 108 -10.39 13.02 6.65
CA ILE A 108 -10.65 14.00 7.69
C ILE A 108 -11.81 14.89 7.23
N ALA A 109 -12.83 15.03 8.05
CA ALA A 109 -13.95 15.94 7.81
C ALA A 109 -14.11 16.90 8.99
N PHE A 110 -14.23 18.19 8.67
CA PHE A 110 -14.44 19.27 9.61
C PHE A 110 -15.87 19.81 9.48
N HIS A 111 -16.49 20.11 10.62
CA HIS A 111 -17.85 20.60 10.71
C HIS A 111 -17.87 21.86 11.55
N GLY A 112 -18.11 22.99 10.92
CA GLY A 112 -18.11 24.31 11.49
C GLY A 112 -19.51 24.95 11.52
N LYS A 113 -19.54 26.26 11.52
CA LYS A 113 -20.77 27.06 11.53
C LYS A 113 -20.74 28.08 10.38
N PRO A 114 -21.75 28.08 9.48
CA PRO A 114 -21.78 29.05 8.40
C PRO A 114 -22.15 30.43 8.90
N SER A 115 -21.69 31.47 8.20
CA SER A 115 -22.12 32.86 8.36
C SER A 115 -21.86 33.63 7.07
N HIS A 116 -22.44 34.82 6.95
CA HIS A 116 -22.17 35.70 5.81
C HIS A 116 -20.79 36.33 5.97
N ALA A 117 -19.87 36.06 5.04
CA ALA A 117 -18.46 36.39 5.16
C ALA A 117 -18.19 37.91 5.27
N ALA A 118 -19.07 38.77 4.75
CA ALA A 118 -18.93 40.23 4.83
C ALA A 118 -19.82 40.89 5.89
N ALA A 119 -21.00 40.33 6.19
CA ALA A 119 -21.96 40.93 7.08
C ALA A 119 -21.81 40.50 8.55
N ALA A 120 -21.44 39.27 8.80
CA ALA A 120 -21.33 38.69 10.14
C ALA A 120 -20.26 37.57 10.22
N PRO A 121 -19.00 37.85 9.79
CA PRO A 121 -17.94 36.83 9.79
C PRO A 121 -17.63 36.29 11.19
N GLN A 122 -17.79 37.10 12.23
CA GLN A 122 -17.53 36.73 13.63
C GLN A 122 -18.49 35.67 14.18
N ASP A 123 -19.64 35.46 13.53
CA ASP A 123 -20.65 34.48 13.96
C ASP A 123 -20.39 33.08 13.37
N GLY A 124 -19.41 32.95 12.46
CA GLY A 124 -19.04 31.72 11.77
C GLY A 124 -17.83 31.03 12.39
N HIS A 125 -17.74 29.71 12.14
CA HIS A 125 -16.59 28.87 12.44
C HIS A 125 -16.17 28.13 11.18
N SER A 126 -14.99 28.50 10.62
CA SER A 126 -14.58 28.01 9.31
C SER A 126 -13.98 26.60 9.36
N ALA A 127 -14.70 25.64 8.82
CA ALA A 127 -14.19 24.28 8.62
C ALA A 127 -13.00 24.25 7.64
N LEU A 128 -12.99 25.14 6.63
CA LEU A 128 -11.88 25.23 5.68
C LEU A 128 -10.60 25.71 6.36
N THR A 129 -10.66 26.67 7.26
CA THR A 129 -9.48 27.13 8.02
C THR A 129 -8.87 25.96 8.81
N ALA A 130 -9.68 25.18 9.55
CA ALA A 130 -9.20 24.00 10.25
C ALA A 130 -8.57 22.97 9.31
N CYS A 131 -9.16 22.73 8.15
CA CYS A 131 -8.61 21.84 7.15
C CYS A 131 -7.23 22.29 6.65
N MET A 132 -7.08 23.57 6.29
CA MET A 132 -5.81 24.15 5.85
C MET A 132 -4.75 24.16 6.95
N ASP A 133 -5.14 24.49 8.18
CA ASP A 133 -4.22 24.51 9.32
C ASP A 133 -3.75 23.10 9.71
N THR A 134 -4.55 22.06 9.46
CA THR A 134 -4.10 20.68 9.59
C THR A 134 -2.88 20.40 8.73
N PHE A 135 -2.88 20.79 7.45
CA PHE A 135 -1.72 20.64 6.58
C PHE A 135 -0.51 21.44 7.07
N ARG A 136 -0.71 22.70 7.49
CA ARG A 136 0.36 23.56 8.05
C ARG A 136 0.98 22.94 9.31
N LEU A 137 0.15 22.43 10.22
CA LEU A 137 0.63 21.76 11.43
C LEU A 137 1.39 20.47 11.11
N ILE A 138 0.94 19.68 10.15
CA ILE A 138 1.66 18.48 9.68
C ILE A 138 3.00 18.90 9.07
N ASP A 139 3.06 19.95 8.26
CA ASP A 139 4.29 20.46 7.67
C ASP A 139 5.30 20.89 8.75
N GLY A 140 4.82 21.55 9.81
CA GLY A 140 5.64 21.90 10.98
C GLY A 140 6.22 20.67 11.72
N GLN A 141 5.60 19.48 11.59
CA GLN A 141 6.09 18.27 12.21
C GLN A 141 7.11 17.51 11.34
N ARG A 142 7.32 17.87 10.07
CA ARG A 142 8.22 17.13 9.16
C ARG A 142 9.66 17.07 9.66
N VAL A 143 10.10 18.06 10.42
CA VAL A 143 11.44 18.07 11.05
C VAL A 143 11.63 16.89 12.03
N HIS A 144 10.53 16.33 12.55
CA HIS A 144 10.55 15.19 13.47
C HIS A 144 10.25 13.85 12.79
N PHE A 145 10.11 13.82 11.46
CA PHE A 145 9.89 12.59 10.70
C PHE A 145 11.21 11.91 10.42
N LYS A 146 11.23 10.58 10.56
CA LYS A 146 12.36 9.78 10.12
C LYS A 146 12.42 9.72 8.60
N ASP A 147 13.60 9.41 8.08
CA ASP A 147 13.77 9.17 6.66
C ASP A 147 12.82 8.08 6.15
N GLY A 148 12.24 8.30 4.97
CA GLY A 148 11.28 7.38 4.37
C GLY A 148 9.83 7.61 4.79
N VAL A 149 9.53 8.50 5.76
CA VAL A 149 8.17 8.92 6.04
C VAL A 149 7.65 9.81 4.90
N ARG A 150 6.42 9.55 4.46
CA ARG A 150 5.70 10.38 3.47
C ARG A 150 4.30 10.64 4.00
N VAL A 151 3.95 11.91 4.11
CA VAL A 151 2.59 12.37 4.40
C VAL A 151 2.23 13.39 3.34
N HIS A 152 1.23 13.06 2.55
CA HIS A 152 0.68 13.98 1.55
C HIS A 152 -0.83 13.77 1.43
N GLY A 153 -1.51 14.75 0.86
CA GLY A 153 -2.94 14.67 0.66
C GLY A 153 -3.45 15.90 -0.08
N TYR A 154 -4.75 15.97 -0.18
CA TYR A 154 -5.44 17.07 -0.82
C TYR A 154 -6.78 17.38 -0.14
N ILE A 155 -7.28 18.60 -0.33
CA ILE A 155 -8.58 19.00 0.15
C ILE A 155 -9.62 18.52 -0.85
N THR A 156 -10.54 17.68 -0.39
CA THR A 156 -11.63 17.11 -1.21
C THR A 156 -12.85 18.01 -1.28
N ASN A 157 -13.07 18.84 -0.22
CA ASN A 157 -14.12 19.86 -0.16
C ASN A 157 -13.60 21.07 0.61
N GLY A 158 -13.71 22.24 0.03
CA GLY A 158 -13.28 23.52 0.63
C GLY A 158 -14.40 24.55 0.83
N GLY A 159 -15.67 24.16 0.69
CA GLY A 159 -16.82 25.06 0.82
C GLY A 159 -17.61 25.17 -0.48
N GLN A 160 -18.66 26.03 -0.47
CA GLN A 160 -19.64 26.10 -1.55
C GLN A 160 -19.75 27.48 -2.24
N ALA A 161 -19.50 28.57 -1.51
CA ALA A 161 -19.64 29.92 -2.03
C ALA A 161 -18.66 30.87 -1.35
N VAL A 162 -18.13 31.85 -2.10
CA VAL A 162 -17.12 32.79 -1.62
C VAL A 162 -17.62 33.81 -0.56
N ASN A 163 -18.93 33.97 -0.49
CA ASN A 163 -19.58 34.88 0.47
C ASN A 163 -20.11 34.20 1.73
N ILE A 164 -19.83 32.91 1.90
CA ILE A 164 -20.26 32.08 3.06
C ILE A 164 -19.02 31.51 3.73
N ILE A 165 -18.90 31.66 5.06
CA ILE A 165 -17.91 30.92 5.86
C ILE A 165 -18.20 29.43 5.75
N PRO A 166 -17.24 28.60 5.28
CA PRO A 166 -17.49 27.18 5.04
C PRO A 166 -17.81 26.42 6.32
N GLU A 167 -18.97 25.81 6.38
CA GLU A 167 -19.39 24.93 7.49
C GLU A 167 -18.86 23.51 7.33
N HIS A 168 -18.49 23.09 6.11
CA HIS A 168 -17.94 21.78 5.83
C HIS A 168 -16.66 21.89 5.02
N ALA A 169 -15.63 21.16 5.44
CA ALA A 169 -14.43 20.93 4.66
C ALA A 169 -13.93 19.50 4.89
N SER A 170 -13.27 18.93 3.91
CA SER A 170 -12.70 17.59 4.02
C SER A 170 -11.39 17.44 3.26
N ALA A 171 -10.57 16.50 3.71
CA ALA A 171 -9.30 16.15 3.10
C ALA A 171 -9.07 14.64 3.12
N GLU A 172 -8.31 14.16 2.14
CA GLU A 172 -7.77 12.81 2.08
C GLU A 172 -6.25 12.87 2.18
N LEU A 173 -5.67 12.04 3.04
CA LEU A 173 -4.22 11.91 3.21
C LEU A 173 -3.76 10.47 3.03
N SER A 174 -2.55 10.31 2.50
CA SER A 174 -1.77 9.07 2.52
C SER A 174 -0.61 9.25 3.48
N VAL A 175 -0.47 8.32 4.41
CA VAL A 175 0.63 8.29 5.38
C VAL A 175 1.42 7.02 5.13
N ARG A 176 2.74 7.15 4.90
CA ARG A 176 3.65 6.03 4.64
C ARG A 176 4.87 6.13 5.52
N ALA A 177 5.37 4.98 5.98
CA ALA A 177 6.59 4.89 6.77
C ALA A 177 7.35 3.59 6.48
N ARG A 178 8.61 3.50 6.91
CA ARG A 178 9.45 2.31 6.69
C ARG A 178 8.90 1.05 7.33
N ASP A 179 8.25 1.20 8.46
CA ASP A 179 7.69 0.10 9.24
C ASP A 179 6.38 0.52 9.93
N THR A 180 5.62 -0.47 10.36
CA THR A 180 4.33 -0.31 11.02
C THR A 180 4.43 0.49 12.33
N LYS A 181 5.54 0.38 13.07
CA LYS A 181 5.75 1.12 14.33
C LYS A 181 5.90 2.62 14.07
N GLU A 182 6.71 2.99 13.06
CA GLU A 182 6.87 4.39 12.66
C GLU A 182 5.57 4.92 12.02
N LEU A 183 4.87 4.10 11.23
CA LEU A 183 3.56 4.46 10.68
C LEU A 183 2.58 4.84 11.81
N ALA A 184 2.46 4.02 12.84
CA ALA A 184 1.58 4.29 13.99
C ALA A 184 1.97 5.59 14.71
N ARG A 185 3.29 5.86 14.87
CA ARG A 185 3.78 7.12 15.47
C ARG A 185 3.35 8.33 14.64
N VAL A 186 3.52 8.27 13.32
CA VAL A 186 3.18 9.38 12.40
C VAL A 186 1.66 9.56 12.32
N MET A 187 0.89 8.48 12.31
CA MET A 187 -0.58 8.53 12.40
C MET A 187 -1.05 9.30 13.63
N GLY A 188 -0.41 9.06 14.78
CA GLY A 188 -0.69 9.82 16.00
C GLY A 188 -0.33 11.32 15.90
N ILE A 189 0.66 11.68 15.08
CA ILE A 189 0.97 13.09 14.80
C ILE A 189 -0.14 13.71 13.94
N VAL A 190 -0.55 13.04 12.86
CA VAL A 190 -1.63 13.51 11.98
C VAL A 190 -2.93 13.71 12.76
N ASP A 191 -3.31 12.76 13.61
CA ASP A 191 -4.51 12.86 14.45
C ASP A 191 -4.43 14.10 15.36
N ARG A 192 -3.32 14.32 16.07
CA ARG A 192 -3.15 15.51 16.92
C ARG A 192 -3.19 16.82 16.14
N CYS A 193 -2.59 16.87 14.95
CA CYS A 193 -2.64 18.06 14.10
C CYS A 193 -4.07 18.40 13.69
N ALA A 194 -4.85 17.43 13.26
CA ALA A 194 -6.24 17.64 12.87
C ALA A 194 -7.11 18.09 14.05
N ARG A 195 -6.95 17.49 15.22
CA ARG A 195 -7.67 17.89 16.44
C ARG A 195 -7.25 19.28 16.94
N ALA A 196 -5.97 19.61 16.88
CA ALA A 196 -5.48 20.94 17.27
C ALA A 196 -6.02 22.04 16.32
N ALA A 197 -6.05 21.79 15.02
CA ALA A 197 -6.61 22.70 14.03
C ALA A 197 -8.14 22.88 14.24
N ALA A 198 -8.86 21.79 14.52
CA ALA A 198 -10.29 21.85 14.84
C ALA A 198 -10.55 22.70 16.09
N MET A 199 -9.77 22.48 17.15
CA MET A 199 -9.86 23.23 18.40
C MET A 199 -9.58 24.72 18.17
N ALA A 200 -8.55 25.07 17.41
CA ALA A 200 -8.19 26.46 17.12
C ALA A 200 -9.27 27.19 16.33
N SER A 201 -10.00 26.50 15.46
CA SER A 201 -11.08 27.06 14.65
C SER A 201 -12.48 26.90 15.27
N ALA A 202 -12.58 26.32 16.48
CA ALA A 202 -13.82 26.02 17.19
C ALA A 202 -14.81 25.20 16.32
N VAL A 203 -14.31 24.16 15.65
CA VAL A 203 -15.09 23.26 14.78
C VAL A 203 -14.95 21.82 15.26
N ASP A 204 -15.90 20.97 14.88
CA ASP A 204 -15.81 19.53 15.11
C ASP A 204 -14.95 18.85 14.03
N VAL A 205 -14.32 17.73 14.38
CA VAL A 205 -13.52 16.92 13.44
C VAL A 205 -13.87 15.44 13.54
N THR A 206 -14.07 14.83 12.39
CA THR A 206 -14.20 13.38 12.24
C THR A 206 -12.99 12.85 11.47
N ILE A 207 -12.29 11.87 12.03
CA ILE A 207 -11.13 11.25 11.43
C ILE A 207 -11.43 9.77 11.21
N LYS A 208 -11.32 9.30 9.97
CA LYS A 208 -11.48 7.89 9.60
C LYS A 208 -10.17 7.39 9.03
N VAL A 209 -9.68 6.28 9.58
CA VAL A 209 -8.49 5.60 9.10
C VAL A 209 -8.91 4.38 8.31
N ARG A 210 -8.40 4.25 7.10
CA ARG A 210 -8.45 3.02 6.32
C ARG A 210 -7.06 2.41 6.36
N GLU A 211 -6.95 1.27 7.01
CA GLU A 211 -5.72 0.50 7.05
C GLU A 211 -5.34 0.05 5.63
N GLY A 212 -4.06 0.14 5.34
CA GLY A 212 -3.48 -0.26 4.08
C GLY A 212 -2.57 -1.47 4.24
N TYR A 213 -1.31 -1.29 3.86
CA TYR A 213 -0.33 -2.38 3.84
C TYR A 213 0.69 -2.19 4.96
N LYS A 214 1.14 -3.32 5.52
CA LYS A 214 2.36 -3.36 6.32
C LYS A 214 3.57 -3.26 5.40
N GLU A 215 4.73 -2.95 5.98
CA GLU A 215 6.01 -3.00 5.27
C GLU A 215 6.30 -4.40 4.73
N MET A 216 7.00 -4.47 3.60
CA MET A 216 7.48 -5.74 3.08
C MET A 216 8.80 -6.12 3.73
N VAL A 217 8.82 -7.29 4.37
CA VAL A 217 10.02 -7.92 4.92
C VAL A 217 10.44 -9.06 3.99
N ASN A 218 11.41 -8.78 3.13
CA ASN A 218 11.91 -9.76 2.16
C ASN A 218 12.81 -10.81 2.84
N ASN A 219 12.63 -12.08 2.46
CA ASN A 219 13.58 -13.13 2.82
C ASN A 219 14.81 -13.05 1.92
N MET A 220 15.85 -12.39 2.41
CA MET A 220 17.08 -12.15 1.65
C MET A 220 17.85 -13.43 1.29
N THR A 221 17.67 -14.53 2.02
CA THR A 221 18.27 -15.82 1.68
C THR A 221 17.65 -16.40 0.41
N LEU A 222 16.32 -16.39 0.34
CA LEU A 222 15.59 -16.82 -0.86
C LEU A 222 15.84 -15.86 -2.04
N ALA A 223 15.82 -14.56 -1.81
CA ALA A 223 16.06 -13.57 -2.85
C ALA A 223 17.45 -13.73 -3.50
N ARG A 224 18.50 -13.94 -2.71
CA ARG A 224 19.87 -14.18 -3.22
C ARG A 224 19.98 -15.50 -3.99
N ARG A 225 19.31 -16.56 -3.55
CA ARG A 225 19.27 -17.84 -4.29
C ARG A 225 18.55 -17.71 -5.63
N ALA A 226 17.44 -16.98 -5.65
CA ALA A 226 16.72 -16.71 -6.90
C ALA A 226 17.59 -15.88 -7.87
N GLY A 227 18.28 -14.84 -7.39
CA GLY A 227 19.20 -14.04 -8.20
C GLY A 227 20.33 -14.88 -8.81
N ALA A 228 21.00 -15.68 -8.01
CA ALA A 228 22.06 -16.58 -8.51
C ALA A 228 21.56 -17.54 -9.59
N ALA A 229 20.35 -18.12 -9.41
CA ALA A 229 19.75 -18.99 -10.41
C ALA A 229 19.39 -18.26 -11.72
N ILE A 230 19.04 -16.97 -11.65
CA ILE A 230 18.80 -16.12 -12.83
C ILE A 230 20.10 -15.85 -13.56
N ASP A 231 21.18 -15.50 -12.85
CA ASP A 231 22.50 -15.24 -13.41
C ASP A 231 23.05 -16.50 -14.10
N ASP A 232 22.96 -17.68 -13.46
CA ASP A 232 23.34 -18.95 -14.05
C ASP A 232 22.56 -19.28 -15.32
N ALA A 233 21.25 -18.97 -15.36
CA ALA A 233 20.42 -19.16 -16.55
C ALA A 233 20.78 -18.19 -17.69
N HIS A 234 21.18 -16.96 -17.39
CA HIS A 234 21.68 -15.99 -18.37
C HIS A 234 22.99 -16.49 -18.99
N HIS A 235 23.97 -16.89 -18.18
CA HIS A 235 25.25 -17.43 -18.67
C HIS A 235 25.08 -18.68 -19.53
N ALA A 236 24.12 -19.57 -19.17
CA ALA A 236 23.84 -20.75 -19.99
C ALA A 236 23.27 -20.41 -21.39
N ARG A 237 22.59 -19.27 -21.55
CA ARG A 237 22.07 -18.80 -22.85
C ARG A 237 23.17 -18.20 -23.73
N GLU A 238 24.18 -17.58 -23.15
CA GLU A 238 25.31 -17.02 -23.90
C GLU A 238 26.24 -18.09 -24.48
N LEU A 239 26.13 -19.33 -23.99
CA LEU A 239 26.91 -20.50 -24.43
C LEU A 239 26.20 -21.35 -25.50
N LEU A 240 24.93 -21.04 -25.86
CA LEU A 240 24.13 -21.72 -26.89
C LEU A 240 23.97 -20.85 -28.13
#